data_63b3a99ac694c17c3d8d13e9902609cb
#
_entry.id   63b3a99ac694c17c3d8d13e9902609cb
#
_cell.length_a   1.000
_cell.length_b   1.000
_cell.length_c   1.000
_cell.angle_alpha   90.00
_cell.angle_beta   90.00
_cell.angle_gamma   90.00
#
_symmetry.space_group_name_H-M   'P 1'
#
loop_
_entity.id
_entity.type
_entity.pdbx_description
1 polymer ?
#
loop_
_entity_poly.entity_id
_entity_poly.type
_entity_poly.pdbx_seq_one_letter_code
_entity_poly.pdbx_strand_id
1 'polypeptide(L)'
;MTKLLSICIPTVLGREENIERLLESLNRQYKGDDLEVIIEKDDKTMTIGAKRNLMHQKAKGLFTWTIDDDDDIRLLSFVMNAIYVFGNDIDCIGFKELCIFNGKKVESSCFSLRYDDWADNVDGYNHVRTPFFKTPIKTEIVKATIVEDIRFAEDHAFARAIKPKLNNEYFIDEFVYIYQHNDEGKGHEDRYGFYKDNK
;
A
#
# COMPACT_ATOMS: atom_id res chain seq x y z
N MET A 1 10.60 -10.25 20.82
CA MET A 1 10.91 -8.87 20.36
C MET A 1 9.63 -8.21 19.86
N THR A 2 9.51 -6.92 20.05
CA THR A 2 8.38 -6.16 19.52
C THR A 2 8.54 -6.04 18.00
N LYS A 3 7.50 -6.31 17.24
CA LYS A 3 7.52 -6.12 15.79
C LYS A 3 7.46 -4.63 15.47
N LEU A 4 8.31 -4.18 14.56
CA LEU A 4 8.31 -2.78 14.08
C LEU A 4 7.35 -2.59 12.92
N LEU A 5 7.34 -3.52 11.96
CA LEU A 5 6.51 -3.42 10.76
C LEU A 5 5.78 -4.74 10.49
N SER A 6 4.48 -4.65 10.20
CA SER A 6 3.67 -5.71 9.60
C SER A 6 3.40 -5.38 8.15
N ILE A 7 3.94 -6.18 7.23
CA ILE A 7 3.60 -6.14 5.81
C ILE A 7 2.42 -7.07 5.58
N CYS A 8 1.33 -6.53 5.05
CA CYS A 8 0.09 -7.25 4.72
C CYS A 8 0.02 -7.47 3.20
N ILE A 9 -0.08 -8.72 2.76
CA ILE A 9 -0.10 -9.08 1.34
C ILE A 9 -1.41 -9.83 1.03
N PRO A 10 -2.41 -9.14 0.45
CA PRO A 10 -3.61 -9.80 -0.04
C PRO A 10 -3.31 -10.54 -1.34
N THR A 11 -3.79 -11.78 -1.47
CA THR A 11 -3.58 -12.58 -2.68
C THR A 11 -4.75 -13.53 -2.94
N VAL A 12 -4.72 -14.23 -4.05
CA VAL A 12 -5.68 -15.28 -4.42
C VAL A 12 -4.95 -16.55 -4.89
N LEU A 13 -5.64 -17.66 -4.89
CA LEU A 13 -5.11 -18.91 -5.44
C LEU A 13 -4.69 -18.73 -6.91
N GLY A 14 -3.56 -19.34 -7.28
CA GLY A 14 -2.98 -19.26 -8.63
C GLY A 14 -2.02 -18.07 -8.83
N ARG A 15 -1.66 -17.34 -7.75
CA ARG A 15 -0.68 -16.24 -7.79
C ARG A 15 0.56 -16.51 -6.92
N GLU A 16 0.90 -17.80 -6.75
CA GLU A 16 2.02 -18.24 -5.91
C GLU A 16 3.36 -17.63 -6.36
N GLU A 17 3.61 -17.59 -7.68
CA GLU A 17 4.84 -16.99 -8.23
C GLU A 17 5.01 -15.51 -7.87
N ASN A 18 3.91 -14.75 -7.84
CA ASN A 18 3.93 -13.34 -7.42
C ASN A 18 4.37 -13.21 -5.96
N ILE A 19 3.77 -14.03 -5.09
CA ILE A 19 4.11 -14.06 -3.67
C ILE A 19 5.57 -14.43 -3.45
N GLU A 20 6.05 -15.50 -4.10
CA GLU A 20 7.44 -15.94 -3.99
C GLU A 20 8.40 -14.82 -4.41
N ARG A 21 8.16 -14.19 -5.56
CA ARG A 21 8.94 -13.04 -6.06
C ARG A 21 8.98 -11.90 -5.04
N LEU A 22 7.81 -11.51 -4.50
CA LEU A 22 7.73 -10.42 -3.51
C LEU A 22 8.46 -10.79 -2.22
N LEU A 23 8.25 -11.99 -1.68
CA LEU A 23 8.94 -12.47 -0.47
C LEU A 23 10.46 -12.52 -0.65
N GLU A 24 10.95 -12.97 -1.81
CA GLU A 24 12.37 -12.93 -2.11
C GLU A 24 12.93 -11.52 -2.15
N SER A 25 12.18 -10.56 -2.74
CA SER A 25 12.54 -9.15 -2.76
C SER A 25 12.64 -8.57 -1.35
N LEU A 26 11.65 -8.84 -0.49
CA LEU A 26 11.65 -8.43 0.92
C LEU A 26 12.85 -9.01 1.67
N ASN A 27 13.08 -10.32 1.55
CA ASN A 27 14.16 -11.02 2.25
C ASN A 27 15.57 -10.58 1.81
N ARG A 28 15.73 -10.13 0.57
CA ARG A 28 17.02 -9.55 0.11
C ARG A 28 17.30 -8.21 0.76
N GLN A 29 16.26 -7.44 1.08
CA GLN A 29 16.38 -6.08 1.61
C GLN A 29 16.43 -6.01 3.12
N TYR A 30 15.80 -6.95 3.82
CA TYR A 30 15.74 -6.97 5.28
C TYR A 30 15.61 -8.40 5.84
N LYS A 31 16.35 -8.70 6.92
CA LYS A 31 16.39 -10.02 7.56
C LYS A 31 16.17 -9.97 9.09
N GLY A 32 15.70 -8.83 9.61
CA GLY A 32 15.47 -8.68 11.05
C GLY A 32 14.19 -9.38 11.51
N ASP A 33 14.21 -9.87 12.74
CA ASP A 33 13.05 -10.55 13.37
C ASP A 33 11.92 -9.58 13.75
N ASP A 34 12.11 -8.28 13.61
CA ASP A 34 11.17 -7.22 13.91
C ASP A 34 10.24 -6.87 12.69
N LEU A 35 10.46 -7.53 11.56
CA LEU A 35 9.53 -7.56 10.45
C LEU A 35 8.54 -8.73 10.61
N GLU A 36 7.27 -8.47 10.34
CA GLU A 36 6.21 -9.48 10.24
C GLU A 36 5.61 -9.43 8.82
N VAL A 37 5.38 -10.58 8.21
CA VAL A 37 4.66 -10.68 6.94
C VAL A 37 3.39 -11.48 7.17
N ILE A 38 2.25 -10.89 6.80
CA ILE A 38 0.91 -11.46 6.91
C ILE A 38 0.38 -11.65 5.49
N ILE A 39 0.16 -12.89 5.07
CA ILE A 39 -0.41 -13.22 3.77
C ILE A 39 -1.82 -13.72 3.98
N GLU A 40 -2.79 -13.10 3.32
CA GLU A 40 -4.17 -13.58 3.30
C GLU A 40 -4.53 -14.02 1.88
N LYS A 41 -4.70 -15.34 1.74
CA LYS A 41 -4.97 -15.99 0.45
C LYS A 41 -6.31 -16.69 0.48
N ASP A 42 -7.13 -16.46 -0.54
CA ASP A 42 -8.42 -17.12 -0.72
C ASP A 42 -8.65 -17.51 -2.20
N ASP A 43 -9.80 -18.08 -2.48
CA ASP A 43 -10.27 -18.47 -3.83
C ASP A 43 -11.23 -17.43 -4.46
N LYS A 44 -11.04 -16.15 -4.13
CA LYS A 44 -11.89 -15.01 -4.53
C LYS A 44 -13.26 -14.99 -3.82
N THR A 45 -13.37 -15.66 -2.69
CA THR A 45 -14.60 -15.64 -1.86
C THR A 45 -14.70 -14.41 -0.97
N MET A 46 -13.55 -13.80 -0.62
CA MET A 46 -13.50 -12.55 0.12
C MET A 46 -13.36 -11.35 -0.82
N THR A 47 -13.99 -10.24 -0.44
CA THR A 47 -13.70 -8.95 -1.07
C THR A 47 -12.32 -8.46 -0.65
N ILE A 48 -11.73 -7.56 -1.45
CA ILE A 48 -10.42 -7.01 -1.13
C ILE A 48 -10.46 -6.19 0.18
N GLY A 49 -11.53 -5.43 0.42
CA GLY A 49 -11.72 -4.67 1.65
C GLY A 49 -11.80 -5.56 2.90
N ALA A 50 -12.60 -6.62 2.84
CA ALA A 50 -12.71 -7.59 3.94
C ALA A 50 -11.35 -8.26 4.23
N LYS A 51 -10.60 -8.63 3.19
CA LYS A 51 -9.27 -9.23 3.31
C LYS A 51 -8.27 -8.26 3.97
N ARG A 52 -8.24 -7.00 3.53
CA ARG A 52 -7.39 -5.96 4.13
C ARG A 52 -7.75 -5.74 5.60
N ASN A 53 -9.03 -5.60 5.95
CA ASN A 53 -9.47 -5.47 7.34
C ASN A 53 -9.00 -6.64 8.21
N LEU A 54 -9.13 -7.87 7.72
CA LEU A 54 -8.69 -9.06 8.44
C LEU A 54 -7.18 -9.02 8.72
N MET A 55 -6.36 -8.66 7.73
CA MET A 55 -4.91 -8.55 7.89
C MET A 55 -4.53 -7.41 8.85
N HIS A 56 -5.18 -6.25 8.71
CA HIS A 56 -4.95 -5.12 9.61
C HIS A 56 -5.20 -5.50 11.08
N GLN A 57 -6.26 -6.25 11.36
CA GLN A 57 -6.53 -6.73 12.73
C GLN A 57 -5.48 -7.75 13.23
N LYS A 58 -4.90 -8.56 12.35
CA LYS A 58 -3.83 -9.51 12.68
C LYS A 58 -2.47 -8.84 12.94
N ALA A 59 -2.22 -7.65 12.37
CA ALA A 59 -0.94 -6.96 12.43
C ALA A 59 -0.49 -6.68 13.88
N LYS A 60 0.79 -6.93 14.18
CA LYS A 60 1.41 -6.76 15.51
C LYS A 60 2.57 -5.76 15.50
N GLY A 61 2.98 -5.32 14.30
CA GLY A 61 4.01 -4.29 14.14
C GLY A 61 3.56 -2.94 14.68
N LEU A 62 4.49 -2.09 15.03
CA LEU A 62 4.22 -0.70 15.37
C LEU A 62 3.57 0.03 14.17
N PHE A 63 4.00 -0.32 12.96
CA PHE A 63 3.43 0.14 11.68
C PHE A 63 2.85 -1.03 10.90
N THR A 64 1.84 -0.74 10.08
CA THR A 64 1.23 -1.66 9.11
C THR A 64 1.36 -1.07 7.71
N TRP A 65 1.73 -1.92 6.75
CA TRP A 65 1.87 -1.57 5.34
C TRP A 65 1.27 -2.65 4.45
N THR A 66 0.31 -2.32 3.61
CA THR A 66 -0.26 -3.26 2.64
C THR A 66 0.45 -3.13 1.30
N ILE A 67 0.87 -4.27 0.75
CA ILE A 67 1.55 -4.37 -0.55
C ILE A 67 0.79 -5.39 -1.37
N ASP A 68 0.35 -5.02 -2.58
CA ASP A 68 -0.32 -5.95 -3.48
C ASP A 68 0.70 -6.97 -4.04
N ASP A 69 0.29 -8.21 -4.26
CA ASP A 69 1.21 -9.33 -4.58
C ASP A 69 1.89 -9.22 -5.95
N ASP A 70 1.37 -8.38 -6.86
CA ASP A 70 1.98 -8.07 -8.16
C ASP A 70 2.90 -6.83 -8.14
N ASP A 71 2.91 -6.08 -7.05
CA ASP A 71 3.79 -4.94 -6.88
C ASP A 71 5.19 -5.33 -6.35
N ASP A 72 6.06 -4.36 -6.16
CA ASP A 72 7.37 -4.53 -5.53
C ASP A 72 7.71 -3.31 -4.68
N ILE A 73 8.66 -3.49 -3.77
CA ILE A 73 9.19 -2.40 -2.96
C ILE A 73 10.72 -2.33 -3.04
N ARG A 74 11.24 -1.14 -2.84
CA ARG A 74 12.66 -0.83 -2.73
C ARG A 74 12.91 -0.19 -1.38
N LEU A 75 14.16 -0.20 -0.95
CA LEU A 75 14.58 0.55 0.23
C LEU A 75 13.84 0.14 1.53
N LEU A 76 13.42 -1.13 1.66
CA LEU A 76 12.77 -1.63 2.89
C LEU A 76 13.61 -1.34 4.14
N SER A 77 14.93 -1.47 4.04
CA SER A 77 15.84 -1.14 5.15
C SER A 77 15.76 0.33 5.57
N PHE A 78 15.52 1.26 4.64
CA PHE A 78 15.29 2.67 4.97
C PHE A 78 13.97 2.89 5.70
N VAL A 79 12.91 2.21 5.26
CA VAL A 79 11.59 2.25 5.94
C VAL A 79 11.73 1.69 7.36
N MET A 80 12.39 0.55 7.53
CA MET A 80 12.63 -0.06 8.85
C MET A 80 13.45 0.87 9.76
N ASN A 81 14.48 1.51 9.23
CA ASN A 81 15.30 2.46 9.98
C ASN A 81 14.47 3.71 10.37
N ALA A 82 13.64 4.24 9.48
CA ALA A 82 12.76 5.37 9.80
C ALA A 82 11.79 5.00 10.94
N ILE A 83 11.19 3.81 10.92
CA ILE A 83 10.33 3.32 11.99
C ILE A 83 11.12 3.16 13.30
N TYR A 84 12.32 2.60 13.24
CA TYR A 84 13.16 2.40 14.42
C TYR A 84 13.52 3.73 15.10
N VAL A 85 13.88 4.74 14.32
CA VAL A 85 14.35 6.05 14.83
C VAL A 85 13.19 6.95 15.22
N PHE A 86 12.15 7.04 14.42
CA PHE A 86 11.10 8.05 14.52
C PHE A 86 9.71 7.47 14.82
N GLY A 87 9.54 6.15 14.88
CA GLY A 87 8.23 5.50 14.92
C GLY A 87 7.33 5.91 16.09
N ASN A 88 7.91 6.39 17.21
CA ASN A 88 7.09 6.91 18.32
C ASN A 88 6.49 8.29 18.02
N ASP A 89 7.14 9.08 17.17
CA ASP A 89 6.84 10.50 16.94
C ASP A 89 6.06 10.75 15.65
N ILE A 90 5.97 9.76 14.76
CA ILE A 90 5.30 9.86 13.46
C ILE A 90 4.10 8.92 13.37
N ASP A 91 3.10 9.29 12.57
CA ASP A 91 1.90 8.48 12.33
C ASP A 91 1.99 7.69 11.03
N CYS A 92 2.74 8.20 10.04
CA CYS A 92 2.92 7.55 8.75
C CYS A 92 4.27 7.88 8.11
N ILE A 93 4.62 7.08 7.09
CA ILE A 93 5.79 7.32 6.23
C ILE A 93 5.30 7.59 4.82
N GLY A 94 5.58 8.80 4.31
CA GLY A 94 5.35 9.16 2.92
C GLY A 94 6.56 8.83 2.04
N PHE A 95 6.34 8.68 0.74
CA PHE A 95 7.40 8.38 -0.24
C PHE A 95 6.93 8.60 -1.68
N LYS A 96 7.85 8.37 -2.64
CA LYS A 96 7.54 8.35 -4.08
C LYS A 96 7.32 6.93 -4.57
N GLU A 97 6.42 6.79 -5.56
CA GLU A 97 6.11 5.54 -6.25
C GLU A 97 6.41 5.66 -7.74
N LEU A 98 6.96 4.60 -8.32
CA LEU A 98 7.01 4.41 -9.78
C LEU A 98 5.83 3.54 -10.20
N CYS A 99 5.02 4.02 -11.14
CA CYS A 99 3.95 3.26 -11.77
C CYS A 99 4.42 2.77 -13.14
N ILE A 100 4.52 1.46 -13.33
CA ILE A 100 4.95 0.84 -14.58
C ILE A 100 3.75 0.20 -15.26
N PHE A 101 3.35 0.73 -16.42
CA PHE A 101 2.23 0.23 -17.19
C PHE A 101 2.72 -0.61 -18.37
N ASN A 102 2.35 -1.89 -18.39
CA ASN A 102 2.71 -2.86 -19.45
C ASN A 102 4.22 -2.91 -19.75
N GLY A 103 5.04 -2.71 -18.74
CA GLY A 103 6.49 -2.71 -18.84
C GLY A 103 7.11 -1.56 -19.68
N LYS A 104 6.31 -0.57 -20.09
CA LYS A 104 6.74 0.49 -21.04
C LYS A 104 6.53 1.90 -20.54
N LYS A 105 5.30 2.25 -20.12
CA LYS A 105 5.00 3.61 -19.67
C LYS A 105 5.34 3.72 -18.19
N VAL A 106 6.12 4.71 -17.83
CA VAL A 106 6.48 5.00 -16.43
C VAL A 106 5.88 6.33 -16.03
N GLU A 107 5.12 6.31 -14.95
CA GLU A 107 4.58 7.48 -14.28
C GLU A 107 5.10 7.53 -12.84
N SER A 108 5.00 8.69 -12.22
CA SER A 108 5.44 8.91 -10.84
C SER A 108 4.27 9.32 -9.96
N SER A 109 4.22 8.75 -8.76
CA SER A 109 3.29 9.17 -7.72
C SER A 109 4.05 9.67 -6.49
N CYS A 110 3.38 10.52 -5.70
CA CYS A 110 3.88 10.94 -4.40
C CYS A 110 2.80 10.77 -3.35
N PHE A 111 3.11 10.00 -2.31
CA PHE A 111 2.24 9.80 -1.15
C PHE A 111 2.72 10.67 0.01
N SER A 112 1.94 11.68 0.40
CA SER A 112 2.34 12.56 1.51
C SER A 112 1.14 13.23 2.18
N LEU A 113 1.26 13.52 3.49
CA LEU A 113 0.29 14.31 4.26
C LEU A 113 0.17 15.76 3.78
N ARG A 114 1.16 16.26 3.04
CA ARG A 114 1.11 17.63 2.47
C ARG A 114 -0.04 17.84 1.48
N TYR A 115 -0.61 16.74 0.94
CA TYR A 115 -1.75 16.80 0.04
C TYR A 115 -3.06 16.61 0.80
N ASP A 116 -4.06 17.41 0.45
CA ASP A 116 -5.38 17.35 1.11
C ASP A 116 -6.26 16.24 0.56
N ASP A 117 -6.12 15.92 -0.71
CA ASP A 117 -6.84 14.82 -1.39
C ASP A 117 -5.98 14.29 -2.55
N TRP A 118 -6.48 13.31 -3.24
CA TRP A 118 -5.88 12.75 -4.45
C TRP A 118 -6.05 13.73 -5.61
N ALA A 119 -4.97 13.95 -6.35
CA ALA A 119 -4.98 14.80 -7.54
C ALA A 119 -3.95 14.28 -8.57
N ASP A 120 -4.07 14.75 -9.80
CA ASP A 120 -3.18 14.38 -10.89
C ASP A 120 -2.48 15.61 -11.45
N ASN A 121 -1.24 15.42 -11.94
CA ASN A 121 -0.38 16.46 -12.52
C ASN A 121 -0.10 17.63 -11.55
N VAL A 122 0.27 17.30 -10.31
CA VAL A 122 0.60 18.25 -9.25
C VAL A 122 2.07 18.09 -8.85
N ASP A 123 2.78 19.18 -8.59
CA ASP A 123 4.15 19.23 -8.09
C ASP A 123 5.18 18.43 -8.93
N GLY A 124 4.91 18.26 -10.22
CA GLY A 124 5.78 17.49 -11.12
C GLY A 124 5.56 15.97 -11.07
N TYR A 125 4.59 15.48 -10.29
CA TYR A 125 4.15 14.09 -10.27
C TYR A 125 2.92 13.88 -11.15
N ASN A 126 2.81 12.70 -11.77
CA ASN A 126 1.60 12.31 -12.48
C ASN A 126 0.43 12.16 -11.50
N HIS A 127 0.71 11.63 -10.30
CA HIS A 127 -0.30 11.40 -9.27
C HIS A 127 0.20 11.86 -7.90
N VAL A 128 -0.62 12.58 -7.16
CA VAL A 128 -0.38 12.82 -5.74
C VAL A 128 -1.51 12.19 -4.93
N ARG A 129 -1.16 11.60 -3.80
CA ARG A 129 -2.07 10.83 -2.96
C ARG A 129 -1.81 11.18 -1.49
N THR A 130 -2.87 11.27 -0.71
CA THR A 130 -2.75 11.24 0.75
C THR A 130 -2.33 9.84 1.20
N PRO A 131 -1.65 9.67 2.34
CA PRO A 131 -1.32 8.35 2.87
C PRO A 131 -2.56 7.47 3.03
N PHE A 132 -2.43 6.20 2.69
CA PHE A 132 -3.43 5.16 2.85
C PHE A 132 -2.72 3.80 3.05
N PHE A 133 -3.40 2.68 3.05
CA PHE A 133 -2.79 1.38 3.39
C PHE A 133 -1.56 0.99 2.53
N LYS A 134 -1.35 1.58 1.34
CA LYS A 134 -0.10 1.44 0.53
C LYS A 134 1.10 2.19 1.11
N THR A 135 0.94 2.93 2.19
CA THR A 135 2.04 3.56 2.94
C THR A 135 2.13 2.97 4.34
N PRO A 136 3.32 2.89 4.96
CA PRO A 136 3.42 2.49 6.36
C PRO A 136 2.70 3.50 7.26
N ILE A 137 1.73 3.02 8.03
CA ILE A 137 0.94 3.83 8.98
C ILE A 137 0.94 3.12 10.33
N LYS A 138 0.93 3.87 11.44
CA LYS A 138 0.78 3.31 12.78
C LYS A 138 -0.36 2.31 12.84
N THR A 139 -0.08 1.11 13.33
CA THR A 139 -1.01 -0.01 13.36
C THR A 139 -2.30 0.30 14.13
N GLU A 140 -2.21 1.04 15.23
CA GLU A 140 -3.38 1.45 16.01
C GLU A 140 -4.34 2.33 15.19
N ILE A 141 -3.81 3.24 14.36
CA ILE A 141 -4.61 4.12 13.49
C ILE A 141 -5.25 3.30 12.36
N VAL A 142 -4.48 2.38 11.75
CA VAL A 142 -4.99 1.48 10.71
C VAL A 142 -6.12 0.61 11.26
N LYS A 143 -5.95 -0.01 12.44
CA LYS A 143 -6.98 -0.84 13.08
C LYS A 143 -8.26 -0.08 13.45
N ALA A 144 -8.13 1.19 13.76
CA ALA A 144 -9.26 2.09 14.05
C ALA A 144 -9.93 2.65 12.79
N THR A 145 -9.49 2.25 11.59
CA THR A 145 -10.03 2.72 10.30
C THR A 145 -10.43 1.52 9.47
N ILE A 146 -11.72 1.42 9.15
CA ILE A 146 -12.25 0.30 8.36
C ILE A 146 -12.04 0.59 6.87
N VAL A 147 -11.52 -0.40 6.13
CA VAL A 147 -11.58 -0.41 4.67
C VAL A 147 -13.01 -0.75 4.28
N GLU A 148 -13.66 0.11 3.51
CA GLU A 148 -15.02 -0.14 3.06
C GLU A 148 -15.09 -1.40 2.18
N ASP A 149 -16.16 -2.17 2.35
CA ASP A 149 -16.40 -3.40 1.58
C ASP A 149 -17.11 -3.06 0.25
N ILE A 150 -16.44 -2.27 -0.57
CA ILE A 150 -16.88 -1.86 -1.90
C ILE A 150 -15.93 -2.41 -2.95
N ARG A 151 -16.43 -2.58 -4.18
CA ARG A 151 -15.63 -3.18 -5.26
C ARG A 151 -14.57 -2.25 -5.85
N PHE A 152 -14.79 -0.93 -5.77
CA PHE A 152 -13.93 0.09 -6.38
C PHE A 152 -13.83 1.30 -5.48
N ALA A 153 -12.67 1.99 -5.54
CA ALA A 153 -12.36 3.19 -4.77
C ALA A 153 -12.35 2.97 -3.24
N GLU A 154 -12.20 1.73 -2.77
CA GLU A 154 -12.01 1.41 -1.35
C GLU A 154 -10.73 2.03 -0.80
N ASP A 155 -9.72 2.19 -1.65
CA ASP A 155 -8.45 2.85 -1.37
C ASP A 155 -8.62 4.36 -1.13
N HIS A 156 -9.37 5.04 -1.98
CA HIS A 156 -9.66 6.46 -1.82
C HIS A 156 -10.60 6.74 -0.63
N ALA A 157 -11.61 5.89 -0.44
CA ALA A 157 -12.48 5.96 0.74
C ALA A 157 -11.67 5.79 2.04
N PHE A 158 -10.76 4.81 2.08
CA PHE A 158 -9.86 4.61 3.22
C PHE A 158 -8.92 5.80 3.42
N ALA A 159 -8.32 6.34 2.35
CA ALA A 159 -7.46 7.52 2.42
C ALA A 159 -8.17 8.71 3.07
N ARG A 160 -9.41 8.99 2.69
CA ARG A 160 -10.24 10.04 3.29
C ARG A 160 -10.61 9.78 4.74
N ALA A 161 -10.86 8.52 5.10
CA ALA A 161 -11.23 8.12 6.46
C ALA A 161 -10.03 8.17 7.42
N ILE A 162 -8.81 7.88 6.94
CA ILE A 162 -7.61 7.80 7.77
C ILE A 162 -6.90 9.14 7.88
N LYS A 163 -6.89 9.98 6.83
CA LYS A 163 -6.17 11.25 6.81
C LYS A 163 -6.42 12.14 8.03
N PRO A 164 -7.66 12.37 8.51
CA PRO A 164 -7.91 13.21 9.69
C PRO A 164 -7.28 12.69 10.99
N LYS A 165 -6.81 11.43 11.01
CA LYS A 165 -6.18 10.79 12.17
C LYS A 165 -4.65 10.85 12.11
N LEU A 166 -4.08 11.32 10.99
CA LEU A 166 -2.64 11.42 10.76
C LEU A 166 -2.19 12.87 10.94
N ASN A 167 -1.19 13.10 11.79
CA ASN A 167 -0.68 14.44 12.08
C ASN A 167 0.80 14.60 11.71
N ASN A 168 1.60 13.55 11.90
CA ASN A 168 3.04 13.59 11.75
C ASN A 168 3.52 12.58 10.71
N GLU A 169 4.27 13.06 9.73
CA GLU A 169 4.84 12.24 8.65
C GLU A 169 6.37 12.28 8.70
N TYR A 170 6.99 11.14 8.44
CA TYR A 170 8.38 11.09 7.95
C TYR A 170 8.35 10.85 6.44
N PHE A 171 8.86 11.78 5.65
CA PHE A 171 8.86 11.66 4.20
C PHE A 171 10.21 11.14 3.69
N ILE A 172 10.21 10.00 3.01
CA ILE A 172 11.37 9.44 2.31
C ILE A 172 11.35 9.97 0.87
N ASP A 173 12.25 10.90 0.56
CA ASP A 173 12.34 11.54 -0.77
C ASP A 173 12.96 10.63 -1.84
N GLU A 174 12.51 9.36 -1.87
CA GLU A 174 12.97 8.32 -2.78
C GLU A 174 11.80 7.50 -3.34
N PHE A 175 12.04 6.81 -4.45
CA PHE A 175 11.09 5.84 -5.00
C PHE A 175 11.17 4.53 -4.20
N VAL A 176 10.23 4.34 -3.30
CA VAL A 176 10.17 3.19 -2.38
C VAL A 176 9.26 2.09 -2.91
N TYR A 177 8.18 2.44 -3.59
CA TYR A 177 7.17 1.52 -4.12
C TYR A 177 7.23 1.44 -5.64
N ILE A 178 7.04 0.26 -6.19
CA ILE A 178 6.92 0.01 -7.63
C ILE A 178 5.56 -0.62 -7.88
N TYR A 179 4.64 0.17 -8.39
CA TYR A 179 3.34 -0.31 -8.85
C TYR A 179 3.47 -0.89 -10.25
N GLN A 180 3.09 -2.16 -10.41
CA GLN A 180 3.11 -2.84 -11.70
C GLN A 180 1.70 -3.07 -12.21
N HIS A 181 1.40 -2.51 -13.37
CA HIS A 181 0.12 -2.66 -14.00
C HIS A 181 0.26 -3.33 -15.37
N ASN A 182 -0.28 -4.54 -15.49
CA ASN A 182 -0.31 -5.28 -16.73
C ASN A 182 -1.75 -5.42 -17.23
N ASP A 183 -2.01 -4.92 -18.44
CA ASP A 183 -3.32 -5.00 -19.09
C ASP A 183 -3.54 -6.31 -19.87
N GLU A 184 -2.73 -7.34 -19.64
CA GLU A 184 -2.84 -8.58 -20.39
C GLU A 184 -4.25 -9.17 -20.29
N GLY A 185 -5.01 -9.02 -21.39
CA GLY A 185 -6.30 -9.65 -21.62
C GLY A 185 -7.54 -8.90 -21.10
N LYS A 186 -7.41 -7.69 -20.58
CA LYS A 186 -8.57 -6.86 -20.20
C LYS A 186 -8.62 -5.59 -21.04
N GLY A 187 -9.62 -5.49 -21.90
CA GLY A 187 -9.87 -4.26 -22.65
C GLY A 187 -10.12 -3.07 -21.72
N HIS A 188 -9.70 -1.88 -22.16
CA HIS A 188 -9.90 -0.62 -21.44
C HIS A 188 -11.37 -0.37 -21.04
N GLU A 189 -12.30 -0.96 -21.75
CA GLU A 189 -13.75 -0.87 -21.52
C GLU A 189 -14.21 -1.63 -20.27
N ASP A 190 -13.58 -2.75 -19.92
CA ASP A 190 -13.96 -3.55 -18.75
C ASP A 190 -13.58 -2.88 -17.41
N ARG A 191 -12.67 -1.90 -17.40
CA ARG A 191 -12.29 -1.16 -16.20
C ARG A 191 -13.09 0.09 -15.96
N TYR A 192 -13.55 0.75 -17.03
CA TYR A 192 -14.28 2.03 -16.96
C TYR A 192 -15.77 1.90 -17.29
N GLY A 193 -16.24 0.71 -17.67
CA GLY A 193 -17.66 0.45 -17.98
C GLY A 193 -18.60 0.77 -16.82
N PHE A 194 -18.11 0.68 -15.58
CA PHE A 194 -18.87 0.98 -14.35
C PHE A 194 -19.06 2.47 -14.07
N TYR A 195 -18.29 3.36 -14.68
CA TYR A 195 -18.48 4.80 -14.50
C TYR A 195 -19.60 5.39 -15.36
N LYS A 196 -20.15 4.64 -16.33
CA LYS A 196 -21.20 5.12 -17.21
C LYS A 196 -22.62 4.99 -16.66
N ASP A 197 -22.83 4.15 -15.66
CA ASP A 197 -24.18 3.82 -15.16
C ASP A 197 -24.57 4.53 -13.86
N ASN A 198 -23.74 5.44 -13.32
CA ASN A 198 -24.01 6.22 -12.11
C ASN A 198 -23.94 7.73 -12.37
N LYS A 199 -24.57 8.20 -13.47
CA LYS A 199 -24.88 9.63 -13.63
C LYS A 199 -26.38 9.85 -13.57
#